data_ef4e1377b413e3594d8c09e48144add4
#
_entry.id   ef4e1377b413e3594d8c09e48144add4
#
_cell.length_a   1.000
_cell.length_b   1.000
_cell.length_c   1.000
_cell.angle_alpha   90.00
_cell.angle_beta   90.00
_cell.angle_gamma   90.00
#
_symmetry.space_group_name_H-M   'P 1'
#
loop_
_entity.id
_entity.type
_entity.pdbx_description
1 polymer ?
#
loop_
_entity_poly.entity_id
_entity_poly.type
_entity_poly.pdbx_seq_one_letter_code
_entity_poly.pdbx_strand_id
1 'polypeptide(L)'
;GLAIITIRWMRYILSEKSNEEIIERFANYGINVWNIDSNLEKLEIAKKSIDLTEKFFKSLGIPMSLTELKIGEEHFEEMASNSVKYGFLEYAFVPLNKDDVIKILKMCL
;
A
#
# COMPACT_ATOMS: atom_id res chain seq x y z
N GLY A 1 -5.65 -0.76 11.80
CA GLY A 1 -5.67 -1.34 11.00
C GLY A 1 -5.48 -1.53 9.49
N LEU A 2 -6.52 -1.98 8.84
CA LEU A 2 -6.44 -2.32 7.42
C LEU A 2 -6.06 -1.13 6.53
N ALA A 3 -6.55 0.07 6.86
CA ALA A 3 -6.26 1.26 6.06
C ALA A 3 -4.78 1.62 6.06
N ILE A 4 -4.12 1.49 7.21
CA ILE A 4 -2.68 1.74 7.35
C ILE A 4 -1.90 0.83 6.41
N ILE A 5 -2.17 -0.46 6.49
CA ILE A 5 -1.48 -1.48 5.70
C ILE A 5 -1.76 -1.28 4.21
N THR A 6 -3.00 -0.99 3.83
CA THR A 6 -3.39 -0.79 2.44
C THR A 6 -2.60 0.32 1.78
N ILE A 7 -2.50 1.49 2.42
CA ILE A 7 -1.75 2.63 1.86
C ILE A 7 -0.27 2.30 1.73
N ARG A 8 0.34 1.69 2.75
CA ARG A 8 1.76 1.36 2.71
C ARG A 8 2.05 0.25 1.69
N TRP A 9 1.15 -0.71 1.54
CA TRP A 9 1.22 -1.73 0.50
C TRP A 9 1.18 -1.10 -0.90
N MET A 10 0.27 -0.17 -1.14
CA MET A 10 0.20 0.55 -2.41
C MET A 10 1.52 1.28 -2.72
N ARG A 11 2.07 2.00 -1.75
CA ARG A 11 3.33 2.72 -1.92
C ARG A 11 4.50 1.76 -2.16
N TYR A 12 4.55 0.65 -1.43
CA TYR A 12 5.59 -0.34 -1.59
C TYR A 12 5.57 -0.94 -3.00
N ILE A 13 4.40 -1.34 -3.46
CA ILE A 13 4.25 -1.92 -4.80
C ILE A 13 4.65 -0.93 -5.87
N LEU A 14 4.23 0.31 -5.75
CA LEU A 14 4.56 1.33 -6.74
C LEU A 14 6.06 1.68 -6.76
N SER A 15 6.75 1.60 -5.63
CA SER A 15 8.17 1.90 -5.54
C SER A 15 9.08 0.71 -5.84
N GLU A 16 8.74 -0.48 -5.32
CA GLU A 16 9.65 -1.63 -5.34
C GLU A 16 9.26 -2.72 -6.34
N LYS A 17 8.01 -2.77 -6.75
CA LYS A 17 7.48 -3.81 -7.65
C LYS A 17 6.86 -3.24 -8.92
N SER A 18 7.04 -1.94 -9.19
CA SER A 18 6.32 -1.30 -10.28
C SER A 18 6.79 -1.79 -11.66
N ASN A 19 5.82 -1.86 -12.56
CA ASN A 19 6.00 -2.04 -13.98
C ASN A 19 4.89 -1.27 -14.68
N GLU A 20 4.87 -1.27 -16.01
CA GLU A 20 3.87 -0.51 -16.76
C GLU A 20 2.44 -0.91 -16.40
N GLU A 21 2.18 -2.21 -16.22
CA GLU A 21 0.84 -2.69 -15.88
C GLU A 21 0.38 -2.19 -14.52
N ILE A 22 1.27 -2.24 -13.52
CA ILE A 22 0.96 -1.78 -12.16
C ILE A 22 0.71 -0.28 -12.16
N ILE A 23 1.59 0.49 -12.81
CA ILE A 23 1.44 1.95 -12.92
C ILE A 23 0.11 2.29 -13.59
N GLU A 24 -0.23 1.60 -14.67
CA GLU A 24 -1.48 1.83 -15.39
C GLU A 24 -2.71 1.54 -14.53
N ARG A 25 -2.69 0.47 -13.73
CA ARG A 25 -3.80 0.15 -12.83
C ARG A 25 -4.01 1.22 -11.77
N PHE A 26 -2.92 1.70 -11.15
CA PHE A 26 -3.03 2.78 -10.17
C PHE A 26 -3.47 4.09 -10.83
N ALA A 27 -3.00 4.38 -12.03
CA ALA A 27 -3.42 5.58 -12.77
C ALA A 27 -4.91 5.52 -13.10
N ASN A 28 -5.40 4.38 -13.61
CA ASN A 28 -6.82 4.20 -13.91
C ASN A 28 -7.69 4.35 -12.66
N TYR A 29 -7.24 3.81 -11.53
CA TYR A 29 -7.90 4.00 -10.26
C TYR A 29 -8.01 5.49 -9.91
N GLY A 30 -6.92 6.24 -10.05
CA GLY A 30 -6.91 7.67 -9.77
C GLY A 30 -7.84 8.47 -10.67
N ILE A 31 -7.86 8.16 -11.95
CA ILE A 31 -8.75 8.83 -12.91
C ILE A 31 -10.21 8.51 -12.60
N ASN A 32 -10.53 7.24 -12.37
CA ASN A 32 -11.91 6.79 -12.20
C ASN A 32 -12.50 7.13 -10.83
N VAL A 33 -11.72 7.04 -9.78
CA VAL A 33 -12.19 7.26 -8.41
C VAL A 33 -11.98 8.69 -7.95
N TRP A 34 -10.80 9.27 -8.23
CA TRP A 34 -10.42 10.59 -7.72
C TRP A 34 -10.50 11.69 -8.75
N ASN A 35 -10.92 11.37 -9.98
CA ASN A 35 -11.08 12.33 -11.06
C ASN A 35 -9.80 13.12 -11.35
N ILE A 36 -8.66 12.46 -11.27
CA ILE A 36 -7.36 13.05 -11.57
C ILE A 36 -7.27 13.31 -13.08
N ASP A 37 -6.63 14.42 -13.47
CA ASP A 37 -6.44 14.79 -14.86
C ASP A 37 -5.68 13.69 -15.62
N SER A 38 -6.31 13.11 -16.63
CA SER A 38 -5.76 12.04 -17.45
C SER A 38 -4.61 12.48 -18.37
N ASN A 39 -4.38 13.79 -18.48
CA ASN A 39 -3.28 14.33 -19.30
C ASN A 39 -1.93 14.34 -18.59
N LEU A 40 -1.90 14.04 -17.28
CA LEU A 40 -0.66 13.93 -16.52
C LEU A 40 0.04 12.59 -16.85
N GLU A 41 1.33 12.50 -16.54
CA GLU A 41 2.05 11.23 -16.66
C GLU A 41 1.42 10.16 -15.78
N LYS A 42 1.38 8.92 -16.28
CA LYS A 42 0.75 7.79 -15.56
C LYS A 42 1.35 7.58 -14.17
N LEU A 43 2.67 7.67 -14.03
CA LEU A 43 3.31 7.52 -12.72
C LEU A 43 2.89 8.62 -11.76
N GLU A 44 2.78 9.84 -12.24
CA GLU A 44 2.30 10.96 -11.43
C GLU A 44 0.86 10.77 -10.99
N ILE A 45 -0.01 10.32 -11.90
CA ILE A 45 -1.41 9.99 -11.58
C ILE A 45 -1.45 8.89 -10.52
N ALA A 46 -0.63 7.84 -10.68
CA ALA A 46 -0.56 6.74 -9.75
C ALA A 46 -0.18 7.22 -8.34
N LYS A 47 0.85 8.05 -8.22
CA LYS A 47 1.28 8.61 -6.94
C LYS A 47 0.19 9.48 -6.31
N LYS A 48 -0.44 10.34 -7.09
CA LYS A 48 -1.54 11.19 -6.61
C LYS A 48 -2.74 10.37 -6.13
N SER A 49 -3.03 9.25 -6.79
CA SER A 49 -4.13 8.38 -6.38
C SER A 49 -3.92 7.82 -4.98
N ILE A 50 -2.69 7.45 -4.65
CA ILE A 50 -2.35 6.97 -3.31
C ILE A 50 -2.45 8.11 -2.29
N ASP A 51 -1.90 9.28 -2.62
CA ASP A 51 -1.96 10.45 -1.75
C ASP A 51 -3.40 10.85 -1.41
N LEU A 52 -4.28 10.85 -2.39
CA LEU A 52 -5.69 11.18 -2.19
C LEU A 52 -6.42 10.13 -1.38
N THR A 53 -6.09 8.85 -1.56
CA THR A 53 -6.66 7.77 -0.76
C THR A 53 -6.23 7.90 0.71
N GLU A 54 -4.96 8.19 0.96
CA GLU A 54 -4.46 8.41 2.32
C GLU A 54 -5.14 9.62 2.97
N LYS A 55 -5.26 10.71 2.23
CA LYS A 55 -5.93 11.92 2.70
C LYS A 55 -7.38 11.66 3.08
N PHE A 56 -8.07 10.86 2.27
CA PHE A 56 -9.44 10.46 2.55
C PHE A 56 -9.54 9.67 3.85
N PHE A 57 -8.69 8.69 4.06
CA PHE A 57 -8.68 7.92 5.30
C PHE A 57 -8.38 8.79 6.51
N LYS A 58 -7.43 9.73 6.40
CA LYS A 58 -7.14 10.69 7.47
C LYS A 58 -8.34 11.56 7.81
N SER A 59 -9.10 11.97 6.79
CA SER A 59 -10.31 12.79 6.98
C SER A 59 -11.39 12.07 7.77
N LEU A 60 -11.39 10.74 7.74
CA LEU A 60 -12.30 9.91 8.51
C LEU A 60 -11.82 9.65 9.95
N GLY A 61 -10.67 10.21 10.33
CA GLY A 61 -10.09 9.99 11.66
C GLY A 61 -9.40 8.63 11.83
N ILE A 62 -9.10 7.95 10.73
CA ILE A 62 -8.44 6.64 10.79
C ILE A 62 -6.95 6.84 11.07
N PRO A 63 -6.38 6.14 12.10
CA PRO A 63 -4.94 6.18 12.34
C PRO A 63 -4.16 5.69 11.13
N MET A 64 -3.07 6.37 10.77
CA MET A 64 -2.28 6.07 9.58
C MET A 64 -0.87 5.56 9.88
N SER A 65 -0.62 5.15 11.13
CA SER A 65 0.61 4.46 11.49
C SER A 65 0.38 3.44 12.60
N LEU A 66 1.21 2.41 12.63
CA LEU A 66 1.14 1.41 13.70
C LEU A 66 1.60 2.02 15.04
N THR A 67 2.49 3.01 14.99
CA THR A 67 2.93 3.72 16.18
C THR A 67 1.76 4.42 16.88
N GLU A 68 0.84 5.02 16.13
CA GLU A 68 -0.37 5.63 16.68
C GLU A 68 -1.25 4.62 17.41
N LEU A 69 -1.20 3.34 16.99
CA LEU A 69 -1.92 2.24 17.61
C LEU A 69 -1.09 1.54 18.68
N LYS A 70 0.11 2.04 18.98
CA LYS A 70 1.06 1.46 19.95
C LYS A 70 1.51 0.05 19.58
N ILE A 71 1.61 -0.25 18.30
CA ILE A 71 2.12 -1.52 17.79
C ILE A 71 3.56 -1.29 17.32
N GLY A 72 4.50 -2.04 17.88
CA GLY A 72 5.92 -1.95 17.56
C GLY A 72 6.40 -3.08 16.66
N GLU A 73 7.71 -3.15 16.45
CA GLU A 73 8.35 -4.10 15.53
C GLU A 73 8.49 -5.52 16.07
N GLU A 74 8.32 -5.74 17.37
CA GLU A 74 8.68 -6.98 18.05
C GLU A 74 8.00 -8.23 17.48
N HIS A 75 6.86 -8.09 16.81
CA HIS A 75 6.13 -9.21 16.24
C HIS A 75 6.10 -9.21 14.70
N PHE A 76 6.84 -8.31 14.06
CA PHE A 76 6.78 -8.18 12.60
C PHE A 76 7.20 -9.44 11.86
N GLU A 77 8.22 -10.14 12.34
CA GLU A 77 8.67 -11.36 11.70
C GLU A 77 7.61 -12.45 11.76
N GLU A 78 6.99 -12.64 12.91
CA GLU A 78 5.89 -13.59 13.09
C GLU A 78 4.68 -13.22 12.23
N MET A 79 4.29 -11.94 12.24
CA MET A 79 3.19 -11.44 11.43
C MET A 79 3.45 -11.67 9.95
N ALA A 80 4.66 -11.39 9.48
CA ALA A 80 5.03 -11.58 8.08
C ALA A 80 5.03 -13.06 7.70
N SER A 81 5.57 -13.92 8.54
CA SER A 81 5.57 -15.38 8.31
C SER A 81 4.14 -15.91 8.20
N ASN A 82 3.26 -15.49 9.10
CA ASN A 82 1.87 -15.93 9.10
C ASN A 82 1.12 -15.39 7.87
N SER A 83 1.39 -14.16 7.46
CA SER A 83 0.75 -13.56 6.28
C SER A 83 1.10 -14.33 5.01
N VAL A 84 2.36 -14.70 4.82
CA VAL A 84 2.80 -15.47 3.66
C VAL A 84 2.25 -16.88 3.70
N LYS A 85 2.28 -17.54 4.87
CA LYS A 85 1.86 -18.93 5.03
C LYS A 85 0.35 -19.10 4.88
N TYR A 86 -0.44 -18.21 5.46
CA TYR A 86 -1.90 -18.35 5.53
C TYR A 86 -2.65 -17.39 4.61
N GLY A 87 -2.01 -16.31 4.17
CA GLY A 87 -2.65 -15.29 3.34
C GLY A 87 -2.53 -15.53 1.84
N PHE A 88 -1.79 -16.56 1.41
CA PHE A 88 -1.56 -16.88 -0.01
C PHE A 88 -1.02 -15.69 -0.82
N LEU A 89 -0.12 -14.90 -0.21
CA LEU A 89 0.42 -13.69 -0.83
C LEU A 89 1.24 -13.95 -2.09
N GLU A 90 1.74 -15.17 -2.27
CA GLU A 90 2.45 -15.57 -3.48
C GLU A 90 1.53 -15.65 -4.70
N TYR A 91 0.21 -15.74 -4.49
CA TYR A 91 -0.81 -15.76 -5.54
C TYR A 91 -1.56 -14.44 -5.67
N ALA A 92 -1.13 -13.41 -4.93
CA ALA A 92 -1.76 -12.09 -4.98
C ALA A 92 -1.51 -11.40 -6.32
N PHE A 93 -2.22 -10.31 -6.57
CA PHE A 93 -2.02 -9.45 -7.75
C PHE A 93 -0.55 -9.11 -7.97
N VAL A 94 0.16 -8.76 -6.90
CA VAL A 94 1.61 -8.65 -6.90
C VAL A 94 2.12 -9.60 -5.84
N PRO A 95 2.79 -10.71 -6.21
CA PRO A 95 3.28 -11.67 -5.22
C PRO A 95 4.24 -11.03 -4.22
N LEU A 96 4.05 -11.35 -2.93
CA LEU A 96 4.88 -10.84 -1.85
C LEU A 96 5.48 -11.99 -1.06
N ASN A 97 6.75 -11.87 -0.71
CA ASN A 97 7.42 -12.80 0.19
C ASN A 97 7.48 -12.21 1.61
N LYS A 98 8.05 -12.98 2.55
CA LYS A 98 8.16 -12.56 3.95
C LYS A 98 8.91 -11.24 4.11
N ASP A 99 10.01 -11.05 3.38
CA ASP A 99 10.81 -9.82 3.46
C ASP A 99 10.03 -8.60 2.97
N ASP A 100 9.24 -8.77 1.90
CA ASP A 100 8.37 -7.72 1.40
C ASP A 100 7.37 -7.30 2.48
N VAL A 101 6.74 -8.26 3.17
CA VAL A 101 5.76 -7.98 4.22
C VAL A 101 6.41 -7.24 5.39
N ILE A 102 7.62 -7.65 5.80
CA ILE A 102 8.36 -6.97 6.87
C ILE A 102 8.64 -5.52 6.48
N LYS A 103 9.07 -5.27 5.24
CA LYS A 103 9.32 -3.91 4.75
C LYS A 103 8.07 -3.06 4.77
N ILE A 104 6.94 -3.62 4.35
CA ILE A 104 5.65 -2.92 4.38
C ILE A 104 5.25 -2.57 5.82
N LEU A 105 5.40 -3.52 6.75
CA LEU A 105 5.09 -3.28 8.16
C LEU A 105 5.96 -2.18 8.75
N LYS A 106 7.25 -2.14 8.40
CA LYS A 106 8.14 -1.05 8.84
C LYS A 106 7.72 0.30 8.27
N MET A 107 7.21 0.34 7.05
CA MET A 107 6.67 1.57 6.47
C MET A 107 5.43 2.06 7.22
N CYS A 108 4.75 1.18 7.93
CA CYS A 108 3.55 1.52 8.72
C CYS A 108 3.87 2.17 10.06
N LEU A 109 5.11 2.10 10.50
CA LEU A 109 5.51 2.74 11.76
C LEU A 109 5.44 4.27 11.64
#